data_d76167bf5b78fcef4f50a5cdb616d9cd
#
_entry.id   d76167bf5b78fcef4f50a5cdb616d9cd
#
_cell.length_a   1.000
_cell.length_b   1.000
_cell.length_c   1.000
_cell.angle_alpha   90.00
_cell.angle_beta   90.00
_cell.angle_gamma   90.00
#
_symmetry.space_group_name_H-M   'P 1'
#
loop_
_entity.id
_entity.type
_entity.pdbx_description
1 polymer ?
#
loop_
_entity_poly.entity_id
_entity_poly.type
_entity_poly.pdbx_seq_one_letter_code
_entity_poly.pdbx_strand_id
1 'polypeptide(L)'
;TLAKQLAELLPQTAGNIYEFGAGTGHLATTLLQNLSDGLNHYYIIELSAELAERQRQHILEHTSPEAAAKVIHLTTLPEHFDGIIIGNEVLDAMPVERLIYQDEGFQQIGVSLENDELIEAIRPLAQAELTQTAALYFPPLPSYTSELHPAQYAFIQTLAAKLQRGGMIFIDYGFDAAQYYHPQRKEGTFIGHYRHH
;
A
#
# COMPACT_ATOMS: atom_id res chain seq x y z
N THR A 1 -15.59 -13.34 7.62
CA THR A 1 -15.02 -12.01 7.92
C THR A 1 -13.50 -12.12 8.10
N LEU A 2 -12.77 -11.02 7.89
CA LEU A 2 -11.30 -10.96 8.09
C LEU A 2 -10.92 -11.42 9.50
N ALA A 3 -11.63 -10.97 10.53
CA ALA A 3 -11.37 -11.37 11.91
C ALA A 3 -11.39 -12.89 12.13
N LYS A 4 -12.33 -13.61 11.49
CA LYS A 4 -12.36 -15.08 11.58
C LYS A 4 -11.14 -15.74 10.93
N GLN A 5 -10.72 -15.26 9.77
CA GLN A 5 -9.52 -15.76 9.09
C GLN A 5 -8.26 -15.49 9.91
N LEU A 6 -8.15 -14.31 10.50
CA LEU A 6 -7.03 -13.96 11.38
C LEU A 6 -7.02 -14.83 12.64
N ALA A 7 -8.18 -15.10 13.25
CA ALA A 7 -8.27 -15.98 14.43
C ALA A 7 -7.76 -17.40 14.17
N GLU A 8 -7.90 -17.91 12.93
CA GLU A 8 -7.38 -19.23 12.53
C GLU A 8 -5.87 -19.21 12.27
N LEU A 9 -5.31 -18.08 11.85
CA LEU A 9 -3.90 -17.94 11.49
C LEU A 9 -3.01 -17.53 12.68
N LEU A 10 -3.51 -16.67 13.57
CA LEU A 10 -2.73 -16.13 14.70
C LEU A 10 -2.08 -17.22 15.57
N PRO A 11 -2.77 -18.33 15.94
CA PRO A 11 -2.15 -19.38 16.76
C PRO A 11 -0.96 -20.09 16.11
N GLN A 12 -0.77 -19.93 14.79
CA GLN A 12 0.35 -20.51 14.04
C GLN A 12 1.58 -19.59 14.03
N THR A 13 1.49 -18.42 14.67
CA THR A 13 2.52 -17.38 14.73
C THR A 13 2.79 -16.96 16.18
N ALA A 14 3.51 -15.88 16.41
CA ALA A 14 3.64 -15.25 17.73
C ALA A 14 2.37 -14.52 18.21
N GLY A 15 1.26 -14.62 17.48
CA GLY A 15 0.00 -13.97 17.82
C GLY A 15 0.01 -12.45 17.60
N ASN A 16 0.87 -11.95 16.73
CA ASN A 16 0.99 -10.52 16.46
C ASN A 16 0.30 -10.13 15.14
N ILE A 17 -0.29 -8.93 15.12
CA ILE A 17 -0.76 -8.27 13.90
C ILE A 17 0.08 -7.02 13.70
N TYR A 18 0.43 -6.74 12.44
CA TYR A 18 1.15 -5.54 12.01
C TYR A 18 0.32 -4.84 10.93
N GLU A 19 -0.31 -3.72 11.27
CA GLU A 19 -1.15 -2.95 10.35
C GLU A 19 -0.37 -1.79 9.74
N PHE A 20 -0.46 -1.68 8.41
CA PHE A 20 -0.03 -0.52 7.65
C PHE A 20 -1.24 0.28 7.21
N GLY A 21 -1.12 1.61 7.19
CA GLY A 21 -2.20 2.47 6.72
C GLY A 21 -3.46 2.43 7.57
N ALA A 22 -3.33 2.39 8.89
CA ALA A 22 -4.46 2.26 9.82
C ALA A 22 -5.47 3.42 9.77
N GLY A 23 -5.16 4.51 9.07
CA GLY A 23 -6.04 5.68 8.91
C GLY A 23 -6.50 6.23 10.25
N THR A 24 -7.79 6.16 10.53
CA THR A 24 -8.38 6.57 11.82
C THR A 24 -8.30 5.52 12.92
N GLY A 25 -7.79 4.32 12.63
CA GLY A 25 -7.74 3.19 13.58
C GLY A 25 -9.02 2.34 13.61
N HIS A 26 -9.92 2.54 12.64
CA HIS A 26 -11.21 1.82 12.63
C HIS A 26 -11.06 0.31 12.43
N LEU A 27 -10.17 -0.13 11.53
CA LEU A 27 -9.90 -1.55 11.31
C LEU A 27 -9.27 -2.17 12.57
N ALA A 28 -8.27 -1.51 13.16
CA ALA A 28 -7.65 -1.93 14.41
C ALA A 28 -8.70 -2.12 15.52
N THR A 29 -9.57 -1.13 15.71
CA THR A 29 -10.65 -1.17 16.71
C THR A 29 -11.58 -2.37 16.47
N THR A 30 -12.02 -2.57 15.22
CA THR A 30 -12.90 -3.68 14.85
C THR A 30 -12.23 -5.03 15.09
N LEU A 31 -10.95 -5.17 14.77
CA LEU A 31 -10.22 -6.41 14.98
C LEU A 31 -9.97 -6.68 16.47
N LEU A 32 -9.60 -5.67 17.25
CA LEU A 32 -9.42 -5.78 18.70
C LEU A 32 -10.69 -6.22 19.43
N GLN A 33 -11.87 -5.77 18.99
CA GLN A 33 -13.16 -6.18 19.54
C GLN A 33 -13.51 -7.64 19.22
N ASN A 34 -12.97 -8.20 18.13
CA ASN A 34 -13.34 -9.52 17.62
C ASN A 34 -12.26 -10.59 17.77
N LEU A 35 -11.04 -10.22 18.18
CA LEU A 35 -9.89 -11.11 18.35
C LEU A 35 -9.47 -11.13 19.83
N SER A 36 -10.32 -11.70 20.69
CA SER A 36 -10.02 -11.82 22.13
C SER A 36 -8.91 -12.85 22.38
N ASP A 37 -8.98 -13.99 21.71
CA ASP A 37 -8.10 -15.13 21.93
C ASP A 37 -7.03 -15.23 20.85
N GLY A 38 -5.77 -15.46 21.25
CA GLY A 38 -4.64 -15.64 20.34
C GLY A 38 -3.95 -14.36 19.88
N LEU A 39 -4.53 -13.16 20.09
CA LEU A 39 -3.86 -11.90 19.82
C LEU A 39 -2.94 -11.50 20.98
N ASN A 40 -1.65 -11.42 20.71
CA ASN A 40 -0.64 -11.00 21.66
C ASN A 40 -0.43 -9.47 21.61
N HIS A 41 0.01 -8.95 20.46
CA HIS A 41 0.14 -7.52 20.24
C HIS A 41 -0.46 -7.12 18.88
N TYR A 42 -0.92 -5.88 18.85
CA TYR A 42 -1.37 -5.20 17.63
C TYR A 42 -0.46 -4.00 17.36
N TYR A 43 0.41 -4.14 16.37
CA TYR A 43 1.33 -3.09 15.98
C TYR A 43 0.72 -2.25 14.86
N ILE A 44 0.74 -0.93 15.01
CA ILE A 44 0.37 0.02 13.96
C ILE A 44 1.65 0.72 13.51
N ILE A 45 2.00 0.59 12.23
CA ILE A 45 3.11 1.28 11.61
C ILE A 45 2.59 2.62 11.10
N GLU A 46 2.91 3.70 11.85
CA GLU A 46 2.42 5.04 11.57
C GLU A 46 3.54 6.06 11.75
N LEU A 47 3.82 6.85 10.71
CA LEU A 47 4.87 7.86 10.70
C LEU A 47 4.38 9.22 11.20
N SER A 48 3.08 9.50 11.06
CA SER A 48 2.47 10.73 11.53
C SER A 48 2.14 10.65 13.02
N ALA A 49 2.81 11.47 13.82
CA ALA A 49 2.54 11.55 15.26
C ALA A 49 1.09 12.00 15.55
N GLU A 50 0.54 12.87 14.70
CA GLU A 50 -0.84 13.34 14.83
C GLU A 50 -1.84 12.20 14.55
N LEU A 51 -1.64 11.43 13.50
CA LEU A 51 -2.48 10.26 13.21
C LEU A 51 -2.35 9.19 14.29
N ALA A 52 -1.14 8.90 14.74
CA ALA A 52 -0.92 7.95 15.83
C ALA A 52 -1.67 8.34 17.11
N GLU A 53 -1.73 9.64 17.44
CA GLU A 53 -2.48 10.10 18.62
C GLU A 53 -3.99 9.97 18.41
N ARG A 54 -4.52 10.32 17.25
CA ARG A 54 -5.94 10.12 16.90
C ARG A 54 -6.33 8.64 16.96
N GLN A 55 -5.47 7.76 16.45
CA GLN A 55 -5.66 6.30 16.50
C GLN A 55 -5.72 5.81 17.95
N ARG A 56 -4.80 6.27 18.83
CA ARG A 56 -4.82 5.90 20.26
C ARG A 56 -6.12 6.31 20.93
N GLN A 57 -6.56 7.55 20.72
CA GLN A 57 -7.81 8.05 21.29
C GLN A 57 -9.00 7.25 20.80
N HIS A 58 -9.10 7.03 19.49
CA HIS A 58 -10.19 6.24 18.90
C HIS A 58 -10.23 4.81 19.46
N ILE A 59 -9.09 4.14 19.59
CA ILE A 59 -8.99 2.79 20.12
C ILE A 59 -9.39 2.75 21.60
N LEU A 60 -8.92 3.71 22.41
CA LEU A 60 -9.28 3.81 23.83
C LEU A 60 -10.77 4.04 24.05
N GLU A 61 -11.43 4.82 23.20
CA GLU A 61 -12.84 5.12 23.31
C GLU A 61 -13.75 3.95 22.89
N HIS A 62 -13.24 3.04 22.03
CA HIS A 62 -14.08 2.03 21.38
C HIS A 62 -13.69 0.58 21.70
N THR A 63 -12.68 0.36 22.55
CA THR A 63 -12.26 -1.00 22.94
C THR A 63 -12.15 -1.12 24.47
N SER A 64 -12.00 -2.35 24.97
CA SER A 64 -11.70 -2.53 26.40
C SER A 64 -10.28 -2.07 26.72
N PRO A 65 -10.00 -1.67 27.99
CA PRO A 65 -8.66 -1.32 28.42
C PRO A 65 -7.62 -2.43 28.15
N GLU A 66 -8.00 -3.69 28.29
CA GLU A 66 -7.16 -4.86 28.05
C GLU A 66 -6.81 -4.99 26.56
N ALA A 67 -7.77 -4.73 25.67
CA ALA A 67 -7.55 -4.75 24.23
C ALA A 67 -6.69 -3.57 23.79
N ALA A 68 -6.97 -2.37 24.28
CA ALA A 68 -6.18 -1.17 23.99
C ALA A 68 -4.71 -1.31 24.46
N ALA A 69 -4.47 -1.98 25.59
CA ALA A 69 -3.12 -2.21 26.10
C ALA A 69 -2.25 -3.11 25.21
N LYS A 70 -2.86 -3.85 24.29
CA LYS A 70 -2.11 -4.67 23.28
C LYS A 70 -1.59 -3.84 22.11
N VAL A 71 -2.03 -2.58 21.93
CA VAL A 71 -1.68 -1.75 20.79
C VAL A 71 -0.36 -1.03 20.99
N ILE A 72 0.52 -1.15 20.01
CA ILE A 72 1.84 -0.53 19.99
C ILE A 72 2.02 0.21 18.67
N HIS A 73 2.27 1.53 18.72
CA HIS A 73 2.60 2.31 17.54
C HIS A 73 4.10 2.27 17.27
N LEU A 74 4.46 2.00 16.03
CA LEU A 74 5.84 1.97 15.53
C LEU A 74 6.04 3.05 14.48
N THR A 75 7.17 3.75 14.54
CA THR A 75 7.60 4.74 13.53
C THR A 75 8.62 4.16 12.55
N THR A 76 9.08 2.94 12.79
CA THR A 76 10.05 2.22 11.95
C THR A 76 9.63 0.77 11.82
N LEU A 77 10.06 0.13 10.73
CA LEU A 77 9.85 -1.30 10.57
C LEU A 77 10.63 -2.09 11.61
N PRO A 78 10.04 -3.10 12.24
CA PRO A 78 10.80 -4.03 13.06
C PRO A 78 11.87 -4.75 12.23
N GLU A 79 12.88 -5.28 12.91
CA GLU A 79 13.91 -6.07 12.26
C GLU A 79 13.33 -7.33 11.61
N HIS A 80 12.39 -7.97 12.31
CA HIS A 80 11.68 -9.16 11.86
C HIS A 80 10.21 -9.09 12.23
N PHE A 81 9.38 -9.74 11.42
CA PHE A 81 7.95 -9.96 11.67
C PHE A 81 7.70 -11.43 12.02
N ASP A 82 6.99 -11.68 13.12
CA ASP A 82 6.41 -12.98 13.45
C ASP A 82 4.93 -12.74 13.79
N GLY A 83 4.06 -12.98 12.80
CA GLY A 83 2.65 -12.64 12.88
C GLY A 83 2.04 -12.38 11.50
N ILE A 84 0.91 -11.69 11.50
CA ILE A 84 0.18 -11.35 10.27
C ILE A 84 0.34 -9.87 9.97
N ILE A 85 0.86 -9.57 8.79
CA ILE A 85 0.92 -8.21 8.25
C ILE A 85 -0.38 -7.94 7.50
N ILE A 86 -1.02 -6.82 7.79
CA ILE A 86 -2.25 -6.40 7.11
C ILE A 86 -2.13 -4.98 6.58
N GLY A 87 -2.82 -4.70 5.48
CA GLY A 87 -3.00 -3.36 4.94
C GLY A 87 -4.29 -3.29 4.13
N ASN A 88 -5.08 -2.26 4.37
CA ASN A 88 -6.28 -1.98 3.60
C ASN A 88 -6.09 -0.67 2.86
N GLU A 89 -6.23 -0.68 1.52
CA GLU A 89 -6.01 0.48 0.65
C GLU A 89 -4.65 1.15 0.92
N VAL A 90 -3.58 0.35 0.88
CA VAL A 90 -2.20 0.78 1.11
C VAL A 90 -1.41 0.81 -0.18
N LEU A 91 -1.64 -0.18 -1.05
CA LEU A 91 -0.84 -0.33 -2.26
C LEU A 91 -1.23 0.70 -3.32
N ASP A 92 -2.51 1.04 -3.41
CA ASP A 92 -3.03 2.05 -4.35
C ASP A 92 -2.50 3.48 -4.05
N ALA A 93 -2.18 3.76 -2.78
CA ALA A 93 -1.63 5.05 -2.35
C ALA A 93 -0.11 5.19 -2.57
N MET A 94 0.56 4.13 -3.04
CA MET A 94 2.02 4.16 -3.23
C MET A 94 2.44 4.89 -4.50
N PRO A 95 3.64 5.51 -4.51
CA PRO A 95 4.16 6.20 -5.69
C PRO A 95 4.26 5.28 -6.91
N VAL A 96 3.93 5.82 -8.06
CA VAL A 96 4.00 5.15 -9.37
C VAL A 96 4.94 5.89 -10.31
N GLU A 97 5.43 5.18 -11.32
CA GLU A 97 6.14 5.76 -12.44
C GLU A 97 5.20 5.81 -13.65
N ARG A 98 4.80 7.02 -14.05
CA ARG A 98 3.95 7.22 -15.24
C ARG A 98 4.82 7.26 -16.48
N LEU A 99 4.51 6.41 -17.43
CA LEU A 99 5.24 6.31 -18.71
C LEU A 99 4.28 6.47 -19.89
N ILE A 100 4.81 7.00 -20.98
CA ILE A 100 4.14 7.09 -22.27
C ILE A 100 4.98 6.39 -23.34
N TYR A 101 4.33 5.62 -24.21
CA TYR A 101 4.96 5.06 -25.40
C TYR A 101 4.75 6.00 -26.60
N GLN A 102 5.82 6.60 -27.09
CA GLN A 102 5.82 7.47 -28.27
C GLN A 102 7.20 7.45 -28.95
N ASP A 103 7.24 7.82 -30.21
CA ASP A 103 8.50 7.88 -31.01
C ASP A 103 9.28 6.55 -30.94
N GLU A 104 8.57 5.43 -31.00
CA GLU A 104 9.10 4.06 -30.90
C GLU A 104 9.85 3.76 -29.58
N GLY A 105 9.57 4.49 -28.50
CA GLY A 105 10.19 4.29 -27.20
C GLY A 105 9.33 4.71 -26.03
N PHE A 106 9.86 4.46 -24.81
CA PHE A 106 9.21 4.87 -23.57
C PHE A 106 9.81 6.17 -23.05
N GLN A 107 8.95 7.08 -22.64
CA GLN A 107 9.33 8.31 -21.97
C GLN A 107 8.62 8.41 -20.63
N GLN A 108 9.18 9.15 -19.69
CA GLN A 108 8.61 9.35 -18.37
C GLN A 108 7.78 10.62 -18.33
N ILE A 109 6.59 10.53 -17.74
CA ILE A 109 5.74 11.68 -17.46
C ILE A 109 6.03 12.14 -16.03
N GLY A 110 6.44 13.38 -15.86
CA GLY A 110 6.66 14.03 -14.57
C GLY A 110 5.89 15.34 -14.48
N VAL A 111 6.22 16.14 -13.49
CA VAL A 111 5.67 17.48 -13.28
C VAL A 111 6.78 18.51 -13.35
N SER A 112 6.54 19.59 -14.03
CA SER A 112 7.40 20.78 -14.11
C SER A 112 6.66 22.02 -13.62
N LEU A 113 7.39 23.02 -13.18
CA LEU A 113 6.84 24.33 -12.83
C LEU A 113 7.17 25.32 -13.95
N GLU A 114 6.15 25.84 -14.62
CA GLU A 114 6.28 26.89 -15.63
C GLU A 114 5.31 28.03 -15.32
N ASN A 115 5.83 29.25 -15.25
CA ASN A 115 5.04 30.47 -14.96
C ASN A 115 4.15 30.33 -13.69
N ASP A 116 4.70 29.71 -12.62
CA ASP A 116 4.01 29.41 -11.37
C ASP A 116 2.84 28.39 -11.49
N GLU A 117 2.73 27.70 -12.64
CA GLU A 117 1.77 26.62 -12.85
C GLU A 117 2.49 25.26 -12.92
N LEU A 118 1.86 24.25 -12.31
CA LEU A 118 2.32 22.87 -12.43
C LEU A 118 1.80 22.27 -13.73
N ILE A 119 2.71 21.85 -14.58
CA ILE A 119 2.38 21.23 -15.87
C ILE A 119 2.97 19.82 -15.97
N GLU A 120 2.35 18.97 -16.77
CA GLU A 120 2.96 17.69 -17.15
C GLU A 120 4.17 17.93 -18.07
N ALA A 121 5.27 17.22 -17.75
CA ALA A 121 6.50 17.30 -18.53
C ALA A 121 6.97 15.88 -18.93
N ILE A 122 7.16 15.68 -20.21
CA ILE A 122 7.66 14.42 -20.76
C ILE A 122 9.20 14.52 -20.87
N ARG A 123 9.89 13.50 -20.39
CA ARG A 123 11.36 13.42 -20.43
C ARG A 123 11.83 12.03 -20.84
N PRO A 124 13.04 11.89 -21.38
CA PRO A 124 13.63 10.59 -21.67
C PRO A 124 13.64 9.70 -20.42
N LEU A 125 13.27 8.44 -20.59
CA LEU A 125 13.34 7.44 -19.53
C LEU A 125 14.78 6.95 -19.40
N ALA A 126 15.43 7.30 -18.28
CA ALA A 126 16.85 6.95 -18.04
C ALA A 126 17.03 5.54 -17.46
N GLN A 127 16.01 4.98 -16.83
CA GLN A 127 16.10 3.70 -16.13
C GLN A 127 15.81 2.54 -17.09
N ALA A 128 16.85 1.78 -17.43
CA ALA A 128 16.74 0.61 -18.32
C ALA A 128 15.78 -0.46 -17.78
N GLU A 129 15.70 -0.62 -16.46
CA GLU A 129 14.81 -1.58 -15.80
C GLU A 129 13.32 -1.22 -16.01
N LEU A 130 12.96 0.05 -15.90
CA LEU A 130 11.60 0.51 -16.19
C LEU A 130 11.26 0.33 -17.67
N THR A 131 12.19 0.60 -18.57
CA THR A 131 12.03 0.35 -20.01
C THR A 131 11.74 -1.13 -20.30
N GLN A 132 12.50 -2.04 -19.69
CA GLN A 132 12.29 -3.47 -19.84
C GLN A 132 10.95 -3.91 -19.29
N THR A 133 10.58 -3.42 -18.12
CA THR A 133 9.30 -3.75 -17.48
C THR A 133 8.12 -3.20 -18.31
N ALA A 134 8.22 -1.97 -18.80
CA ALA A 134 7.20 -1.39 -19.65
C ALA A 134 7.02 -2.20 -20.96
N ALA A 135 8.11 -2.65 -21.57
CA ALA A 135 8.06 -3.45 -22.80
C ALA A 135 7.38 -4.83 -22.61
N LEU A 136 7.30 -5.35 -21.36
CA LEU A 136 6.58 -6.59 -21.09
C LEU A 136 5.06 -6.39 -20.99
N TYR A 137 4.61 -5.23 -20.55
CA TYR A 137 3.22 -5.01 -20.19
C TYR A 137 2.48 -4.03 -21.12
N PHE A 138 3.14 -2.97 -21.57
CA PHE A 138 2.47 -1.94 -22.36
C PHE A 138 2.25 -2.39 -23.78
N PRO A 139 1.05 -2.23 -24.31
CA PRO A 139 0.83 -2.41 -25.75
C PRO A 139 1.64 -1.38 -26.53
N PRO A 140 2.28 -1.74 -27.66
CA PRO A 140 3.07 -0.82 -28.49
C PRO A 140 2.14 0.08 -29.34
N LEU A 141 1.33 0.87 -28.66
CA LEU A 141 0.36 1.79 -29.27
C LEU A 141 0.85 3.23 -29.09
N PRO A 142 0.87 4.05 -30.15
CA PRO A 142 1.24 5.45 -30.06
C PRO A 142 0.41 6.20 -29.00
N SER A 143 1.08 7.00 -28.20
CA SER A 143 0.51 7.79 -27.10
C SER A 143 -0.20 6.95 -26.04
N TYR A 144 0.20 5.69 -25.87
CA TYR A 144 -0.28 4.87 -24.78
C TYR A 144 0.42 5.25 -23.47
N THR A 145 -0.36 5.67 -22.49
CA THR A 145 0.11 6.04 -21.15
C THR A 145 -0.37 5.03 -20.12
N SER A 146 0.48 4.64 -19.22
CA SER A 146 0.11 3.83 -18.03
C SER A 146 1.18 3.96 -16.94
N GLU A 147 0.97 3.27 -15.83
CA GLU A 147 1.80 3.31 -14.64
C GLU A 147 2.55 1.99 -14.45
N LEU A 148 3.78 2.10 -13.94
CA LEU A 148 4.53 1.00 -13.31
C LEU A 148 4.61 1.23 -11.80
N HIS A 149 4.69 0.15 -11.03
CA HIS A 149 4.58 0.17 -9.57
C HIS A 149 5.85 -0.35 -8.86
N PRO A 150 7.04 0.20 -9.12
CA PRO A 150 8.30 -0.29 -8.53
C PRO A 150 8.31 -0.13 -7.00
N ALA A 151 7.66 0.92 -6.46
CA ALA A 151 7.56 1.14 -5.02
C ALA A 151 6.74 0.05 -4.32
N GLN A 152 5.62 -0.38 -4.90
CA GLN A 152 4.81 -1.49 -4.37
C GLN A 152 5.62 -2.80 -4.35
N TYR A 153 6.33 -3.08 -5.44
CA TYR A 153 7.17 -4.28 -5.54
C TYR A 153 8.26 -4.28 -4.47
N ALA A 154 9.00 -3.17 -4.33
CA ALA A 154 10.05 -3.03 -3.33
C ALA A 154 9.51 -3.13 -1.90
N PHE A 155 8.32 -2.58 -1.63
CA PHE A 155 7.64 -2.69 -0.35
C PHE A 155 7.34 -4.14 0.00
N ILE A 156 6.68 -4.88 -0.88
CA ILE A 156 6.35 -6.29 -0.66
C ILE A 156 7.62 -7.13 -0.49
N GLN A 157 8.66 -6.90 -1.29
CA GLN A 157 9.94 -7.59 -1.13
C GLN A 157 10.58 -7.31 0.24
N THR A 158 10.55 -6.04 0.69
CA THR A 158 11.10 -5.65 1.99
C THR A 158 10.37 -6.35 3.13
N LEU A 159 9.04 -6.40 3.08
CA LEU A 159 8.25 -7.10 4.10
C LEU A 159 8.49 -8.61 4.06
N ALA A 160 8.54 -9.20 2.87
CA ALA A 160 8.79 -10.63 2.70
C ALA A 160 10.18 -11.06 3.24
N ALA A 161 11.20 -10.23 3.01
CA ALA A 161 12.55 -10.48 3.51
C ALA A 161 12.64 -10.43 5.04
N LYS A 162 11.75 -9.66 5.69
CA LYS A 162 11.69 -9.51 7.15
C LYS A 162 10.71 -10.47 7.82
N LEU A 163 9.82 -11.12 7.07
CA LEU A 163 8.82 -12.04 7.60
C LEU A 163 9.46 -13.39 7.93
N GLN A 164 9.55 -13.72 9.21
CA GLN A 164 10.10 -15.00 9.67
C GLN A 164 9.03 -16.09 9.70
N ARG A 165 7.84 -15.75 10.18
CA ARG A 165 6.71 -16.69 10.30
C ARG A 165 5.40 -15.93 10.25
N GLY A 166 4.46 -16.40 9.43
CA GLY A 166 3.15 -15.79 9.27
C GLY A 166 2.78 -15.51 7.81
N GLY A 167 2.07 -14.44 7.57
CA GLY A 167 1.60 -14.07 6.23
C GLY A 167 1.33 -12.59 6.09
N MET A 168 1.07 -12.19 4.84
CA MET A 168 0.69 -10.81 4.50
C MET A 168 -0.68 -10.84 3.83
N ILE A 169 -1.57 -9.96 4.25
CA ILE A 169 -2.92 -9.79 3.70
C ILE A 169 -3.09 -8.31 3.35
N PHE A 170 -3.08 -8.01 2.06
CA PHE A 170 -3.41 -6.69 1.53
C PHE A 170 -4.77 -6.75 0.85
N ILE A 171 -5.65 -5.82 1.20
CA ILE A 171 -6.98 -5.66 0.65
C ILE A 171 -6.97 -4.35 -0.12
N ASP A 172 -7.09 -4.46 -1.43
CA ASP A 172 -7.02 -3.32 -2.31
C ASP A 172 -7.90 -3.55 -3.52
N TYR A 173 -8.28 -2.48 -4.21
CA TYR A 173 -8.96 -2.57 -5.48
C TYR A 173 -7.95 -2.44 -6.63
N GLY A 174 -8.31 -2.95 -7.79
CA GLY A 174 -7.41 -2.89 -8.94
C GLY A 174 -7.84 -3.83 -10.05
N PHE A 175 -6.91 -4.08 -10.93
CA PHE A 175 -7.08 -4.91 -12.10
C PHE A 175 -5.92 -5.90 -12.20
N ASP A 176 -6.15 -7.05 -12.78
CA ASP A 176 -5.04 -7.90 -13.22
C ASP A 176 -4.27 -7.22 -14.38
N ALA A 177 -3.06 -7.71 -14.66
CA ALA A 177 -2.20 -7.10 -15.65
C ALA A 177 -2.84 -7.00 -17.05
N ALA A 178 -3.66 -7.98 -17.45
CA ALA A 178 -4.31 -7.98 -18.75
C ALA A 178 -5.38 -6.90 -18.85
N GLN A 179 -6.08 -6.62 -17.77
CA GLN A 179 -7.08 -5.56 -17.69
C GLN A 179 -6.43 -4.19 -17.44
N TYR A 180 -5.40 -4.15 -16.60
CA TYR A 180 -4.68 -2.92 -16.24
C TYR A 180 -4.03 -2.31 -17.47
N TYR A 181 -3.27 -3.10 -18.25
CA TYR A 181 -2.58 -2.67 -19.46
C TYR A 181 -3.39 -2.91 -20.75
N HIS A 182 -4.72 -2.96 -20.64
CA HIS A 182 -5.56 -3.18 -21.81
C HIS A 182 -5.42 -2.04 -22.84
N PRO A 183 -5.33 -2.34 -24.15
CA PRO A 183 -5.16 -1.32 -25.20
C PRO A 183 -6.16 -0.17 -25.20
N GLN A 184 -7.35 -0.36 -24.65
CA GLN A 184 -8.37 0.68 -24.53
C GLN A 184 -8.12 1.63 -23.35
N ARG A 185 -7.21 1.32 -22.39
CA ARG A 185 -6.84 2.19 -21.28
C ARG A 185 -5.65 3.07 -21.65
N LYS A 186 -5.84 3.95 -22.63
CA LYS A 186 -4.75 4.75 -23.20
C LYS A 186 -4.20 5.84 -22.28
N GLU A 187 -4.92 6.21 -21.24
CA GLU A 187 -4.61 7.33 -20.36
C GLU A 187 -4.14 6.87 -18.97
N GLY A 188 -4.00 5.55 -18.78
CA GLY A 188 -3.64 4.95 -17.48
C GLY A 188 -4.79 4.94 -16.48
N THR A 189 -4.42 4.83 -15.20
CA THR A 189 -5.36 4.76 -14.07
C THR A 189 -5.06 5.78 -12.98
N PHE A 190 -4.02 6.60 -13.16
CA PHE A 190 -3.61 7.60 -12.17
C PHE A 190 -4.63 8.72 -12.07
N ILE A 191 -5.32 8.80 -10.93
CA ILE A 191 -6.30 9.84 -10.64
C ILE A 191 -6.07 10.43 -9.25
N GLY A 192 -6.43 11.69 -9.07
CA GLY A 192 -6.44 12.34 -7.77
C GLY A 192 -7.85 12.44 -7.23
N HIS A 193 -8.01 12.16 -5.93
CA HIS A 193 -9.27 12.38 -5.22
C HIS A 193 -9.16 13.60 -4.33
N TYR A 194 -10.05 14.56 -4.49
CA TYR A 194 -10.15 15.73 -3.61
C TYR A 194 -11.55 15.80 -3.02
N ARG A 195 -11.65 15.76 -1.67
CA ARG A 195 -12.92 15.81 -0.92
C ARG A 195 -13.95 14.80 -1.41
N HIS A 196 -13.50 13.55 -1.73
CA HIS A 196 -14.34 12.47 -2.26
C HIS A 196 -14.99 12.75 -3.64
N HIS A 197 -14.37 13.61 -4.44
CA HIS A 197 -14.76 13.92 -5.83
C HIS A 197 -13.62 13.62 -6.79
#